data_b253f26fd7514b0919d3964291bd03fd
#
_entry.id   b253f26fd7514b0919d3964291bd03fd
#
_cell.length_a   1.000
_cell.length_b   1.000
_cell.length_c   1.000
_cell.angle_alpha   90.00
_cell.angle_beta   90.00
_cell.angle_gamma   90.00
#
_symmetry.space_group_name_H-M   'P 1'
#
loop_
_entity.id
_entity.type
_entity.pdbx_description
1 polymer ?
#
loop_
_entity_poly.entity_id
_entity_poly.type
_entity_poly.pdbx_seq_one_letter_code
_entity_poly.pdbx_strand_id
1 'polypeptide(L)'
;EVEHVLATQCLVQTKMKNMLIKVDGKLGEGVTPKDVVLAIIAKIGTAGGTGYAIEFAGDVFRDMSMEGRMTVCNMAIEAGARVGMVAVDDTTIEYVKGRPYAPTGEMWDKAVAYWQTLHSDADAVFDTVIEMAGADIAPQVSWGTSPEMVVDISAHVPTLDAAKDDVQKEAWTRAYEYMGLTAGQPVTDIKVDRVFIGS
;
A
#
# COMPACT_ATOMS: atom_id res chain seq x y z
N GLU A 1 19.30 -19.10 -9.92
CA GLU A 1 19.06 -17.75 -10.49
C GLU A 1 20.33 -16.89 -10.46
N VAL A 2 21.07 -16.78 -9.33
CA VAL A 2 22.27 -15.94 -9.23
C VAL A 2 23.31 -16.30 -10.29
N GLU A 3 23.64 -17.58 -10.46
CA GLU A 3 24.58 -18.06 -11.47
C GLU A 3 24.12 -17.69 -12.89
N HIS A 4 22.83 -17.87 -13.19
CA HIS A 4 22.24 -17.50 -14.47
C HIS A 4 22.38 -16.00 -14.74
N VAL A 5 22.00 -15.17 -13.77
CA VAL A 5 22.11 -13.69 -13.89
C VAL A 5 23.55 -13.24 -14.05
N LEU A 6 24.49 -13.81 -13.30
CA LEU A 6 25.91 -13.47 -13.44
C LEU A 6 26.48 -13.88 -14.80
N ALA A 7 26.05 -15.02 -15.36
CA ALA A 7 26.53 -15.52 -16.65
C ALA A 7 25.92 -14.80 -17.84
N THR A 8 24.63 -14.47 -17.79
CA THR A 8 23.86 -13.96 -18.93
C THR A 8 23.47 -12.49 -18.80
N GLN A 9 23.56 -11.90 -17.61
CA GLN A 9 23.02 -10.57 -17.25
C GLN A 9 21.52 -10.42 -17.60
N CYS A 10 20.80 -11.54 -17.58
CA CYS A 10 19.39 -11.61 -17.91
C CYS A 10 18.60 -12.24 -16.76
N LEU A 11 17.40 -11.74 -16.53
CA LEU A 11 16.42 -12.32 -15.61
C LEU A 11 15.11 -12.56 -16.40
N VAL A 12 14.64 -13.80 -16.42
CA VAL A 12 13.36 -14.15 -17.04
C VAL A 12 12.23 -13.71 -16.11
N GLN A 13 11.35 -12.84 -16.61
CA GLN A 13 10.18 -12.35 -15.89
C GLN A 13 8.90 -12.64 -16.70
N THR A 14 7.83 -12.99 -15.99
CA THR A 14 6.49 -13.00 -16.59
C THR A 14 5.99 -11.55 -16.64
N LYS A 15 5.42 -11.15 -17.79
CA LYS A 15 4.79 -9.84 -17.93
C LYS A 15 3.70 -9.69 -16.86
N MET A 16 3.77 -8.62 -16.11
CA MET A 16 2.79 -8.30 -15.07
C MET A 16 1.47 -7.82 -15.70
N LYS A 17 0.39 -8.07 -15.00
CA LYS A 17 -0.89 -7.41 -15.21
C LYS A 17 -0.88 -6.03 -14.58
N ASN A 18 -1.76 -5.15 -15.00
CA ASN A 18 -1.92 -3.81 -14.46
C ASN A 18 -3.13 -3.73 -13.53
N MET A 19 -2.92 -3.20 -12.32
CA MET A 19 -4.00 -2.93 -11.37
C MET A 19 -4.03 -1.45 -11.05
N LEU A 20 -5.22 -0.84 -11.12
CA LEU A 20 -5.46 0.50 -10.63
C LEU A 20 -6.11 0.42 -9.25
N ILE A 21 -5.54 1.11 -8.27
CA ILE A 21 -6.17 1.35 -6.97
C ILE A 21 -6.41 2.84 -6.84
N LYS A 22 -7.69 3.22 -6.90
CA LYS A 22 -8.13 4.60 -6.87
C LYS A 22 -8.79 4.91 -5.53
N VAL A 23 -8.27 5.94 -4.84
CA VAL A 23 -8.86 6.42 -3.59
C VAL A 23 -9.19 7.89 -3.75
N ASP A 24 -10.48 8.20 -3.84
CA ASP A 24 -10.98 9.55 -4.06
C ASP A 24 -11.48 10.20 -2.77
N GLY A 25 -11.60 11.52 -2.79
CA GLY A 25 -12.06 12.34 -1.68
C GLY A 25 -10.94 12.68 -0.70
N LYS A 26 -11.30 12.86 0.56
CA LYS A 26 -10.36 13.26 1.62
C LYS A 26 -10.30 12.24 2.73
N LEU A 27 -9.13 12.07 3.30
CA LEU A 27 -8.92 11.27 4.50
C LEU A 27 -9.53 11.94 5.72
N GLY A 28 -10.04 11.13 6.65
CA GLY A 28 -10.47 11.57 7.96
C GLY A 28 -9.30 12.05 8.84
N GLU A 29 -9.61 12.71 9.95
CA GLU A 29 -8.63 13.15 10.92
C GLU A 29 -7.85 11.95 11.51
N GLY A 30 -6.54 12.09 11.64
CA GLY A 30 -5.66 11.06 12.20
C GLY A 30 -5.30 9.92 11.25
N VAL A 31 -5.86 9.87 10.04
CA VAL A 31 -5.52 8.85 9.03
C VAL A 31 -4.19 9.20 8.36
N THR A 32 -3.28 8.26 8.37
CA THR A 32 -1.94 8.37 7.76
C THR A 32 -1.84 7.58 6.45
N PRO A 33 -0.82 7.81 5.60
CA PRO A 33 -0.58 6.98 4.42
C PRO A 33 -0.45 5.49 4.72
N LYS A 34 0.04 5.13 5.91
CA LYS A 34 0.13 3.74 6.33
C LYS A 34 -1.25 3.12 6.57
N ASP A 35 -2.19 3.87 7.13
CA ASP A 35 -3.57 3.41 7.28
C ASP A 35 -4.23 3.16 5.92
N VAL A 36 -3.97 4.04 4.95
CA VAL A 36 -4.48 3.88 3.58
C VAL A 36 -4.02 2.56 2.97
N VAL A 37 -2.72 2.29 3.00
CA VAL A 37 -2.19 1.05 2.39
C VAL A 37 -2.60 -0.19 3.18
N LEU A 38 -2.72 -0.13 4.50
CA LEU A 38 -3.24 -1.23 5.31
C LEU A 38 -4.72 -1.52 5.01
N ALA A 39 -5.56 -0.49 4.85
CA ALA A 39 -6.95 -0.66 4.43
C ALA A 39 -7.06 -1.28 3.03
N ILE A 40 -6.17 -0.91 2.11
CA ILE A 40 -6.06 -1.54 0.78
C ILE A 40 -5.71 -3.02 0.93
N ILE A 41 -4.67 -3.35 1.71
CA ILE A 41 -4.24 -4.74 1.91
C ILE A 41 -5.36 -5.56 2.58
N ALA A 42 -6.06 -5.00 3.55
CA ALA A 42 -7.22 -5.66 4.16
C ALA A 42 -8.31 -5.99 3.12
N LYS A 43 -8.54 -5.08 2.16
CA LYS A 43 -9.55 -5.23 1.11
C LYS A 43 -9.18 -6.29 0.07
N ILE A 44 -7.92 -6.32 -0.39
CA ILE A 44 -7.48 -7.21 -1.47
C ILE A 44 -6.77 -8.47 -0.99
N GLY A 45 -6.33 -8.51 0.27
CA GLY A 45 -5.52 -9.58 0.86
C GLY A 45 -4.04 -9.47 0.53
N THR A 46 -3.19 -10.19 1.26
CA THR A 46 -1.73 -10.23 1.06
C THR A 46 -1.29 -10.87 -0.26
N ALA A 47 -2.19 -11.55 -0.95
CA ALA A 47 -1.94 -12.14 -2.27
C ALA A 47 -2.70 -11.43 -3.40
N GLY A 48 -3.52 -10.41 -3.10
CA GLY A 48 -4.39 -9.74 -4.06
C GLY A 48 -3.63 -9.04 -5.20
N GLY A 49 -2.44 -8.55 -4.92
CA GLY A 49 -1.54 -7.92 -5.90
C GLY A 49 -0.57 -8.88 -6.61
N THR A 50 -0.67 -10.20 -6.35
CA THR A 50 0.27 -11.16 -6.93
C THR A 50 0.19 -11.19 -8.46
N GLY A 51 1.32 -10.95 -9.10
CA GLY A 51 1.43 -10.88 -10.57
C GLY A 51 1.01 -9.52 -11.16
N TYR A 52 0.74 -8.51 -10.32
CA TYR A 52 0.38 -7.17 -10.76
C TYR A 52 1.51 -6.14 -10.54
N ALA A 53 1.51 -5.12 -11.40
CA ALA A 53 2.03 -3.80 -11.13
C ALA A 53 0.83 -2.92 -10.71
N ILE A 54 0.93 -2.25 -9.56
CA ILE A 54 -0.15 -1.42 -9.03
C ILE A 54 0.14 0.05 -9.32
N GLU A 55 -0.82 0.74 -9.93
CA GLU A 55 -0.88 2.19 -9.97
C GLU A 55 -1.85 2.69 -8.89
N PHE A 56 -1.35 3.58 -8.03
CA PHE A 56 -2.15 4.27 -7.02
C PHE A 56 -2.55 5.64 -7.55
N ALA A 57 -3.86 5.91 -7.62
CA ALA A 57 -4.42 7.14 -8.16
C ALA A 57 -5.59 7.66 -7.30
N GLY A 58 -6.08 8.84 -7.64
CA GLY A 58 -7.17 9.51 -6.93
C GLY A 58 -6.68 10.67 -6.06
N ASP A 59 -7.63 11.40 -5.47
CA ASP A 59 -7.36 12.63 -4.71
C ASP A 59 -6.42 12.36 -3.54
N VAL A 60 -6.64 11.26 -2.82
CA VAL A 60 -5.86 10.90 -1.64
C VAL A 60 -4.36 10.77 -1.96
N PHE A 61 -4.00 10.14 -3.08
CA PHE A 61 -2.59 9.99 -3.45
C PHE A 61 -2.00 11.28 -4.03
N ARG A 62 -2.80 12.11 -4.71
CA ARG A 62 -2.35 13.43 -5.16
C ARG A 62 -2.03 14.36 -3.99
N ASP A 63 -2.83 14.31 -2.93
CA ASP A 63 -2.66 15.14 -1.74
C ASP A 63 -1.57 14.63 -0.77
N MET A 64 -1.08 13.39 -0.98
CA MET A 64 -0.01 12.81 -0.15
C MET A 64 1.34 13.50 -0.37
N SER A 65 2.12 13.66 0.71
CA SER A 65 3.54 13.96 0.63
C SER A 65 4.32 12.85 -0.09
N MET A 66 5.53 13.14 -0.53
CA MET A 66 6.40 12.12 -1.15
C MET A 66 6.72 10.97 -0.21
N GLU A 67 6.92 11.25 1.08
CA GLU A 67 7.13 10.23 2.11
C GLU A 67 5.92 9.30 2.23
N GLY A 68 4.71 9.85 2.16
CA GLY A 68 3.47 9.08 2.14
C GLY A 68 3.36 8.20 0.89
N ARG A 69 3.65 8.76 -0.30
CA ARG A 69 3.67 7.99 -1.56
C ARG A 69 4.71 6.87 -1.53
N MET A 70 5.91 7.13 -1.00
CA MET A 70 6.94 6.11 -0.83
C MET A 70 6.48 5.00 0.12
N THR A 71 5.81 5.35 1.23
CA THR A 71 5.24 4.36 2.15
C THR A 71 4.25 3.44 1.44
N VAL A 72 3.30 4.00 0.69
CA VAL A 72 2.30 3.21 -0.05
C VAL A 72 2.94 2.33 -1.12
N CYS A 73 3.87 2.88 -1.92
CA CYS A 73 4.58 2.12 -2.95
C CYS A 73 5.43 0.98 -2.37
N ASN A 74 6.13 1.24 -1.26
CA ASN A 74 6.92 0.21 -0.58
C ASN A 74 6.04 -0.91 -0.04
N MET A 75 4.89 -0.59 0.55
CA MET A 75 3.96 -1.57 1.11
C MET A 75 3.08 -2.27 0.07
N ALA A 76 3.19 -1.93 -1.22
CA ALA A 76 2.56 -2.72 -2.28
C ALA A 76 3.06 -4.18 -2.32
N ILE A 77 4.28 -4.42 -1.83
CA ILE A 77 4.89 -5.76 -1.73
C ILE A 77 4.13 -6.64 -0.72
N GLU A 78 3.64 -6.07 0.39
CA GLU A 78 2.84 -6.78 1.38
C GLU A 78 1.48 -7.22 0.83
N ALA A 79 0.99 -6.57 -0.22
CA ALA A 79 -0.17 -7.01 -0.99
C ALA A 79 0.20 -8.08 -2.05
N GLY A 80 1.47 -8.48 -2.16
CA GLY A 80 1.97 -9.43 -3.13
C GLY A 80 2.34 -8.83 -4.50
N ALA A 81 2.21 -7.51 -4.69
CA ALA A 81 2.56 -6.84 -5.93
C ALA A 81 4.08 -6.77 -6.13
N ARG A 82 4.51 -6.71 -7.38
CA ARG A 82 5.92 -6.51 -7.74
C ARG A 82 6.32 -5.05 -7.85
N VAL A 83 5.34 -4.19 -8.12
CA VAL A 83 5.54 -2.76 -8.37
C VAL A 83 4.38 -1.99 -7.75
N GLY A 84 4.68 -0.88 -7.08
CA GLY A 84 3.72 0.15 -6.69
C GLY A 84 4.19 1.49 -7.23
N MET A 85 3.30 2.23 -7.88
CA MET A 85 3.60 3.50 -8.54
C MET A 85 2.54 4.55 -8.24
N VAL A 86 2.99 5.81 -8.15
CA VAL A 86 2.14 7.00 -8.22
C VAL A 86 2.64 7.84 -9.40
N ALA A 87 1.75 8.31 -10.24
CA ALA A 87 2.11 9.13 -11.39
C ALA A 87 2.87 10.41 -10.96
N VAL A 88 3.78 10.85 -11.81
CA VAL A 88 4.54 12.09 -11.58
C VAL A 88 3.61 13.31 -11.64
N ASP A 89 3.74 14.18 -10.65
CA ASP A 89 3.05 15.46 -10.56
C ASP A 89 3.98 16.55 -9.99
N ASP A 90 3.45 17.73 -9.74
CA ASP A 90 4.23 18.86 -9.23
C ASP A 90 4.84 18.55 -7.84
N THR A 91 4.16 17.77 -7.00
CA THR A 91 4.70 17.32 -5.70
C THR A 91 6.00 16.51 -5.89
N THR A 92 6.02 15.61 -6.88
CA THR A 92 7.20 14.82 -7.21
C THR A 92 8.33 15.69 -7.77
N ILE A 93 7.99 16.61 -8.67
CA ILE A 93 8.98 17.51 -9.30
C ILE A 93 9.61 18.43 -8.26
N GLU A 94 8.82 19.07 -7.40
CA GLU A 94 9.34 19.93 -6.33
C GLU A 94 10.18 19.15 -5.29
N TYR A 95 9.81 17.91 -5.01
CA TYR A 95 10.59 17.05 -4.11
C TYR A 95 12.00 16.75 -4.66
N VAL A 96 12.14 16.54 -5.97
CA VAL A 96 13.43 16.22 -6.62
C VAL A 96 14.29 17.46 -6.83
N LYS A 97 13.67 18.63 -6.98
CA LYS A 97 14.32 19.90 -7.31
C LYS A 97 15.41 20.26 -6.32
N GLY A 98 16.61 20.51 -6.84
CA GLY A 98 17.76 20.93 -6.03
C GLY A 98 18.40 19.84 -5.16
N ARG A 99 17.94 18.61 -5.26
CA ARG A 99 18.59 17.49 -4.54
C ARG A 99 19.93 17.12 -5.17
N PRO A 100 20.86 16.54 -4.40
CA PRO A 100 22.09 16.00 -4.96
C PRO A 100 21.79 15.06 -6.12
N TYR A 101 22.54 15.21 -7.23
CA TYR A 101 22.38 14.44 -8.46
C TYR A 101 21.12 14.72 -9.29
N ALA A 102 20.24 15.63 -8.87
CA ALA A 102 19.15 16.09 -9.72
C ALA A 102 19.72 16.86 -10.93
N PRO A 103 19.10 16.79 -12.12
CA PRO A 103 19.50 17.59 -13.26
C PRO A 103 19.45 19.11 -12.93
N THR A 104 20.25 19.91 -13.60
CA THR A 104 20.28 21.38 -13.45
C THR A 104 20.24 22.09 -14.79
N GLY A 105 19.83 23.37 -14.80
CA GLY A 105 19.77 24.20 -16.01
C GLY A 105 18.90 23.58 -17.11
N GLU A 106 19.30 23.64 -18.35
CA GLU A 106 18.55 23.10 -19.49
C GLU A 106 18.22 21.60 -19.37
N MET A 107 19.07 20.84 -18.65
CA MET A 107 18.79 19.41 -18.41
C MET A 107 17.66 19.21 -17.44
N TRP A 108 17.49 20.10 -16.47
CA TRP A 108 16.30 20.11 -15.59
C TRP A 108 15.03 20.36 -16.38
N ASP A 109 15.01 21.37 -17.25
CA ASP A 109 13.83 21.72 -18.04
C ASP A 109 13.42 20.55 -18.96
N LYS A 110 14.39 19.91 -19.61
CA LYS A 110 14.14 18.70 -20.42
C LYS A 110 13.63 17.52 -19.60
N ALA A 111 14.19 17.32 -18.41
CA ALA A 111 13.78 16.24 -17.51
C ALA A 111 12.35 16.46 -17.03
N VAL A 112 12.00 17.67 -16.58
CA VAL A 112 10.63 18.01 -16.15
C VAL A 112 9.62 17.81 -17.28
N ALA A 113 9.93 18.32 -18.50
CA ALA A 113 9.07 18.13 -19.64
C ALA A 113 8.83 16.64 -19.97
N TYR A 114 9.85 15.81 -19.84
CA TYR A 114 9.72 14.36 -20.00
C TYR A 114 8.94 13.71 -18.86
N TRP A 115 9.26 14.02 -17.60
CA TRP A 115 8.59 13.43 -16.45
C TRP A 115 7.10 13.70 -16.41
N GLN A 116 6.67 14.89 -16.83
CA GLN A 116 5.27 15.26 -16.94
C GLN A 116 4.48 14.40 -17.95
N THR A 117 5.15 13.67 -18.83
CA THR A 117 4.51 12.69 -19.73
C THR A 117 4.34 11.32 -19.10
N LEU A 118 4.93 11.06 -17.91
CA LEU A 118 4.93 9.76 -17.25
C LEU A 118 3.64 9.56 -16.40
N HIS A 119 2.53 9.55 -17.05
CA HIS A 119 1.22 9.20 -16.48
C HIS A 119 0.50 8.25 -17.42
N SER A 120 -0.44 7.49 -16.89
CA SER A 120 -1.29 6.63 -17.71
C SER A 120 -2.20 7.47 -18.62
N ASP A 121 -2.40 7.01 -19.83
CA ASP A 121 -3.29 7.65 -20.79
C ASP A 121 -4.75 7.64 -20.27
N ALA A 122 -5.56 8.60 -20.73
CA ALA A 122 -6.95 8.71 -20.28
C ALA A 122 -7.82 7.48 -20.62
N ASP A 123 -7.41 6.73 -21.64
CA ASP A 123 -8.03 5.50 -22.13
C ASP A 123 -7.25 4.24 -21.73
N ALA A 124 -6.31 4.36 -20.77
CA ALA A 124 -5.55 3.22 -20.28
C ALA A 124 -6.48 2.12 -19.73
N VAL A 125 -6.21 0.87 -20.13
CA VAL A 125 -6.98 -0.29 -19.68
C VAL A 125 -6.21 -1.03 -18.60
N PHE A 126 -6.86 -1.22 -17.46
CA PHE A 126 -6.34 -2.00 -16.35
C PHE A 126 -7.03 -3.37 -16.29
N ASP A 127 -6.26 -4.41 -15.97
CA ASP A 127 -6.82 -5.77 -15.79
C ASP A 127 -7.74 -5.83 -14.54
N THR A 128 -7.47 -4.99 -13.55
CA THR A 128 -8.27 -4.89 -12.32
C THR A 128 -8.29 -3.44 -11.85
N VAL A 129 -9.48 -2.98 -11.42
CA VAL A 129 -9.68 -1.67 -10.83
C VAL A 129 -10.30 -1.83 -9.44
N ILE A 130 -9.70 -1.21 -8.45
CA ILE A 130 -10.20 -1.14 -7.06
C ILE A 130 -10.49 0.32 -6.74
N GLU A 131 -11.70 0.60 -6.34
CA GLU A 131 -12.10 1.95 -5.93
C GLU A 131 -12.45 1.98 -4.43
N MET A 132 -12.03 3.05 -3.77
CA MET A 132 -12.32 3.33 -2.36
C MET A 132 -12.59 4.81 -2.17
N ALA A 133 -13.40 5.15 -1.16
CA ALA A 133 -13.55 6.52 -0.71
C ALA A 133 -12.59 6.79 0.45
N GLY A 134 -11.83 7.89 0.38
CA GLY A 134 -10.92 8.27 1.46
C GLY A 134 -11.63 8.49 2.80
N ALA A 135 -12.87 8.96 2.75
CA ALA A 135 -13.69 9.17 3.95
C ALA A 135 -14.06 7.87 4.70
N ASP A 136 -14.02 6.72 4.02
CA ASP A 136 -14.32 5.41 4.61
C ASP A 136 -13.10 4.76 5.27
N ILE A 137 -11.92 5.39 5.16
CA ILE A 137 -10.68 4.88 5.76
C ILE A 137 -10.50 5.53 7.13
N ALA A 138 -10.52 4.72 8.17
CA ALA A 138 -10.19 5.11 9.53
C ALA A 138 -8.74 4.75 9.87
N PRO A 139 -8.16 5.28 10.99
CA PRO A 139 -6.89 4.77 11.50
C PRO A 139 -6.95 3.27 11.74
N GLN A 140 -5.94 2.53 11.29
CA GLN A 140 -5.91 1.07 11.26
C GLN A 140 -5.08 0.49 12.40
N VAL A 141 -5.52 -0.64 12.93
CA VAL A 141 -4.80 -1.41 13.94
C VAL A 141 -4.61 -2.85 13.46
N SER A 142 -3.37 -3.30 13.43
CA SER A 142 -3.06 -4.73 13.24
C SER A 142 -3.35 -5.50 14.52
N TRP A 143 -4.26 -6.47 14.45
CA TRP A 143 -4.62 -7.34 15.54
C TRP A 143 -3.99 -8.73 15.45
N GLY A 144 -3.28 -9.03 14.37
CA GLY A 144 -2.72 -10.34 14.11
C GLY A 144 -1.28 -10.29 13.59
N THR A 145 -0.88 -11.36 12.92
CA THR A 145 0.50 -11.60 12.46
C THR A 145 0.69 -11.38 10.95
N SER A 146 -0.35 -10.90 10.25
CA SER A 146 -0.33 -10.61 8.81
C SER A 146 -0.82 -9.18 8.55
N PRO A 147 -0.28 -8.47 7.53
CA PRO A 147 -0.72 -7.11 7.19
C PRO A 147 -2.19 -6.98 6.78
N GLU A 148 -2.84 -8.08 6.41
CA GLU A 148 -4.28 -8.10 6.13
C GLU A 148 -5.15 -8.23 7.41
N MET A 149 -4.52 -8.61 8.53
CA MET A 149 -5.21 -8.74 9.82
C MET A 149 -5.28 -7.37 10.50
N VAL A 150 -5.99 -6.44 9.89
CA VAL A 150 -6.22 -5.08 10.40
C VAL A 150 -7.71 -4.79 10.53
N VAL A 151 -8.02 -3.88 11.42
CA VAL A 151 -9.36 -3.31 11.62
C VAL A 151 -9.23 -1.84 11.97
N ASP A 152 -10.32 -1.10 11.84
CA ASP A 152 -10.41 0.29 12.29
C ASP A 152 -10.20 0.38 13.80
N ILE A 153 -9.58 1.44 14.26
CA ILE A 153 -9.29 1.69 15.70
C ILE A 153 -10.55 1.62 16.58
N SER A 154 -11.71 1.92 16.05
CA SER A 154 -13.01 1.86 16.73
C SER A 154 -13.72 0.50 16.64
N ALA A 155 -13.12 -0.46 15.93
CA ALA A 155 -13.71 -1.77 15.71
C ALA A 155 -13.37 -2.76 16.83
N HIS A 156 -13.77 -4.00 16.61
CA HIS A 156 -13.49 -5.14 17.48
C HIS A 156 -12.56 -6.12 16.79
N VAL A 157 -11.77 -6.85 17.56
CA VAL A 157 -11.05 -8.03 17.06
C VAL A 157 -12.07 -8.98 16.43
N PRO A 158 -11.94 -9.38 15.16
CA PRO A 158 -12.92 -10.20 14.48
C PRO A 158 -13.23 -11.50 15.24
N THR A 159 -14.44 -12.01 15.11
CA THR A 159 -14.80 -13.34 15.62
C THR A 159 -14.49 -14.42 14.59
N LEU A 160 -14.29 -15.65 15.01
CA LEU A 160 -13.99 -16.76 14.10
C LEU A 160 -15.10 -17.06 13.09
N ASP A 161 -16.33 -16.62 13.36
CA ASP A 161 -17.46 -16.77 12.44
C ASP A 161 -17.34 -15.86 11.21
N ALA A 162 -16.54 -14.80 11.28
CA ALA A 162 -16.24 -13.92 10.16
C ALA A 162 -15.15 -14.47 9.21
N ALA A 163 -14.51 -15.58 9.56
CA ALA A 163 -13.48 -16.20 8.70
C ALA A 163 -14.14 -16.84 7.47
N LYS A 164 -13.48 -16.68 6.31
CA LYS A 164 -13.98 -17.14 5.00
C LYS A 164 -14.00 -18.67 4.87
N ASP A 165 -13.05 -19.32 5.52
CA ASP A 165 -12.84 -20.77 5.46
C ASP A 165 -12.11 -21.27 6.72
N ASP A 166 -11.97 -22.59 6.82
CA ASP A 166 -11.31 -23.23 7.96
C ASP A 166 -9.81 -22.89 8.05
N VAL A 167 -9.14 -22.64 6.93
CA VAL A 167 -7.72 -22.27 6.90
C VAL A 167 -7.53 -20.90 7.54
N GLN A 168 -8.37 -19.94 7.18
CA GLN A 168 -8.36 -18.60 7.77
C GLN A 168 -8.74 -18.65 9.25
N LYS A 169 -9.73 -19.49 9.61
CA LYS A 169 -10.15 -19.70 10.99
C LYS A 169 -9.01 -20.22 11.88
N GLU A 170 -8.25 -21.20 11.40
CA GLU A 170 -7.07 -21.70 12.09
C GLU A 170 -5.96 -20.63 12.19
N ALA A 171 -5.73 -19.87 11.12
CA ALA A 171 -4.75 -18.79 11.12
C ALA A 171 -5.12 -17.71 12.15
N TRP A 172 -6.39 -17.32 12.22
CA TRP A 172 -6.88 -16.36 13.21
C TRP A 172 -6.79 -16.89 14.64
N THR A 173 -7.10 -18.16 14.86
CA THR A 173 -6.95 -18.82 16.17
C THR A 173 -5.51 -18.73 16.67
N ARG A 174 -4.54 -19.05 15.80
CA ARG A 174 -3.11 -18.91 16.14
C ARG A 174 -2.71 -17.46 16.39
N ALA A 175 -3.27 -16.53 15.62
CA ALA A 175 -2.99 -15.09 15.80
C ALA A 175 -3.52 -14.59 17.15
N TYR A 176 -4.73 -14.96 17.56
CA TYR A 176 -5.27 -14.59 18.87
C TYR A 176 -4.41 -15.14 20.01
N GLU A 177 -4.01 -16.39 19.93
CA GLU A 177 -3.15 -17.03 20.93
C GLU A 177 -1.80 -16.31 21.03
N TYR A 178 -1.17 -16.04 19.88
CA TYR A 178 0.12 -15.35 19.82
C TYR A 178 0.06 -13.91 20.35
N MET A 179 -0.98 -13.17 19.98
CA MET A 179 -1.17 -11.77 20.36
C MET A 179 -1.79 -11.61 21.77
N GLY A 180 -2.27 -12.70 22.37
CA GLY A 180 -2.97 -12.65 23.66
C GLY A 180 -4.32 -11.91 23.58
N LEU A 181 -5.02 -11.99 22.44
CA LEU A 181 -6.28 -11.29 22.20
C LEU A 181 -7.48 -12.22 22.35
N THR A 182 -8.61 -11.60 22.67
CA THR A 182 -9.91 -12.29 22.71
C THR A 182 -10.75 -11.88 21.51
N ALA A 183 -11.31 -12.86 20.80
CA ALA A 183 -12.24 -12.59 19.69
C ALA A 183 -13.43 -11.75 20.16
N GLY A 184 -13.80 -10.74 19.38
CA GLY A 184 -14.89 -9.80 19.72
C GLY A 184 -14.51 -8.71 20.73
N GLN A 185 -13.28 -8.68 21.22
CA GLN A 185 -12.80 -7.63 22.13
C GLN A 185 -12.74 -6.28 21.39
N PRO A 186 -13.22 -5.17 21.99
CA PRO A 186 -12.98 -3.84 21.44
C PRO A 186 -11.48 -3.55 21.36
N VAL A 187 -11.02 -3.02 20.23
CA VAL A 187 -9.59 -2.66 20.05
C VAL A 187 -9.13 -1.64 21.10
N THR A 188 -10.00 -0.70 21.44
CA THR A 188 -9.73 0.34 22.46
C THR A 188 -9.56 -0.19 23.89
N ASP A 189 -9.99 -1.41 24.15
CA ASP A 189 -9.86 -2.04 25.48
C ASP A 189 -8.55 -2.83 25.64
N ILE A 190 -7.76 -2.93 24.58
CA ILE A 190 -6.45 -3.59 24.61
C ILE A 190 -5.48 -2.71 25.40
N LYS A 191 -5.00 -3.22 26.52
CA LYS A 191 -4.02 -2.52 27.36
C LYS A 191 -2.61 -2.73 26.85
N VAL A 192 -1.85 -1.65 26.74
CA VAL A 192 -0.48 -1.64 26.25
C VAL A 192 0.43 -1.11 27.36
N ASP A 193 1.40 -1.91 27.79
CA ASP A 193 2.37 -1.54 28.85
C ASP A 193 3.61 -0.84 28.27
N ARG A 194 3.96 -1.13 27.02
CA ARG A 194 5.13 -0.59 26.34
C ARG A 194 4.79 -0.23 24.90
N VAL A 195 5.30 0.90 24.44
CA VAL A 195 5.16 1.39 23.07
C VAL A 195 6.54 1.52 22.45
N PHE A 196 6.71 0.93 21.26
CA PHE A 196 7.90 1.13 20.43
C PHE A 196 7.48 1.97 19.21
N ILE A 197 8.21 3.04 18.93
CA ILE A 197 8.03 3.90 17.76
C ILE A 197 9.32 3.89 16.98
N GLY A 198 9.27 3.34 15.77
CA GLY A 198 10.42 3.23 14.90
C GLY A 198 10.23 2.17 13.83
N SER A 199 11.25 2.01 12.98
CA SER A 199 11.29 1.00 11.92
C SER A 199 12.69 0.41 11.77
#